data_67cc6d5a600e34f98666395e204c5b72
#
_entry.id   67cc6d5a600e34f98666395e204c5b72
#
_cell.length_a   1.000
_cell.length_b   1.000
_cell.length_c   1.000
_cell.angle_alpha   90.00
_cell.angle_beta   90.00
_cell.angle_gamma   90.00
#
_symmetry.space_group_name_H-M   'P 1'
#
loop_
_entity.id
_entity.type
_entity.pdbx_description
1 polymer ?
#
loop_
_entity_poly.entity_id
_entity_poly.type
_entity_poly.pdbx_seq_one_letter_code
_entity_poly.pdbx_strand_id
1 'polypeptide(L)'
;LPSRQELPVVAPSRAMPEEAYQDLLEKAGAYPLAYWRPLLKVLLVLLGEVGLTVKEVADLWKEDVREKSLLVRGTKLREVPLSPLAREVLSDWLPQREFLAGHQPLPYPHLLLKPAPGKNRGKPLGLGEAKWILTEFADFAGVKAEGKRRADLALPLRWRAIRRFLKEGHPREKVAYWTGMRSLMTRGWEG
;
A
#
# COMPACT_ATOMS: atom_id res chain seq x y z
N LEU A 1 -35.85 -8.83 2.33
CA LEU A 1 -34.70 -7.91 2.25
C LEU A 1 -33.52 -8.60 2.92
N PRO A 2 -32.36 -8.82 2.24
CA PRO A 2 -31.22 -9.44 2.89
C PRO A 2 -30.69 -8.50 3.97
N SER A 3 -30.48 -9.04 5.17
CA SER A 3 -29.91 -8.37 6.32
C SER A 3 -28.58 -7.71 5.95
N ARG A 4 -28.43 -6.41 6.26
CA ARG A 4 -27.16 -5.71 6.22
C ARG A 4 -26.17 -6.48 7.07
N GLN A 5 -25.22 -7.19 6.46
CA GLN A 5 -24.03 -7.64 7.15
C GLN A 5 -23.27 -6.39 7.58
N GLU A 6 -23.38 -6.05 8.85
CA GLU A 6 -22.53 -5.06 9.50
C GLU A 6 -21.10 -5.57 9.40
N LEU A 7 -20.26 -4.87 8.64
CA LEU A 7 -18.84 -5.14 8.65
C LEU A 7 -18.30 -4.95 10.07
N PRO A 8 -17.45 -5.85 10.56
CA PRO A 8 -16.95 -5.78 11.91
C PRO A 8 -16.28 -4.43 12.14
N VAL A 9 -16.69 -3.76 13.21
CA VAL A 9 -16.05 -2.56 13.75
C VAL A 9 -14.61 -2.92 14.10
N VAL A 10 -13.66 -2.52 13.25
CA VAL A 10 -12.24 -2.73 13.54
C VAL A 10 -11.82 -1.66 14.53
N ALA A 11 -11.52 -2.07 15.74
CA ALA A 11 -11.10 -1.18 16.79
C ALA A 11 -9.86 -0.35 16.38
N PRO A 12 -9.71 0.91 16.85
CA PRO A 12 -8.55 1.79 16.60
C PRO A 12 -7.20 1.15 16.95
N SER A 13 -7.18 0.16 17.85
CA SER A 13 -6.00 -0.61 18.24
C SER A 13 -5.33 -1.42 17.12
N ARG A 14 -5.97 -1.58 15.96
CA ARG A 14 -5.40 -2.30 14.81
C ARG A 14 -4.70 -1.41 13.78
N ALA A 15 -4.84 -0.09 13.88
CA ALA A 15 -4.09 0.82 13.04
C ALA A 15 -2.62 0.85 13.48
N MET A 16 -1.70 0.76 12.52
CA MET A 16 -0.26 0.85 12.82
C MET A 16 0.07 2.20 13.47
N PRO A 17 0.78 2.22 14.61
CA PRO A 17 1.27 3.45 15.21
C PRO A 17 2.26 4.19 14.29
N GLU A 18 2.37 5.50 14.44
CA GLU A 18 3.25 6.32 13.59
C GLU A 18 4.72 5.92 13.73
N GLU A 19 5.20 5.72 14.96
CA GLU A 19 6.58 5.31 15.23
C GLU A 19 6.91 3.95 14.58
N ALA A 20 5.97 2.99 14.64
CA ALA A 20 6.14 1.69 14.01
C ALA A 20 6.17 1.80 12.48
N TYR A 21 5.41 2.73 11.90
CA TYR A 21 5.44 2.97 10.46
C TYR A 21 6.76 3.59 10.01
N GLN A 22 7.27 4.57 10.74
CA GLN A 22 8.58 5.18 10.46
C GLN A 22 9.70 4.15 10.56
N ASP A 23 9.69 3.30 11.59
CA ASP A 23 10.63 2.18 11.74
C ASP A 23 10.58 1.22 10.54
N LEU A 24 9.38 0.91 10.02
CA LEU A 24 9.26 0.09 8.80
C LEU A 24 9.86 0.77 7.56
N LEU A 25 9.68 2.08 7.39
CA LEU A 25 10.28 2.81 6.27
C LEU A 25 11.82 2.81 6.34
N GLU A 26 12.38 2.97 7.53
CA GLU A 26 13.83 2.88 7.75
C GLU A 26 14.34 1.46 7.45
N LYS A 27 13.68 0.44 7.99
CA LYS A 27 14.02 -0.98 7.76
C LYS A 27 13.89 -1.38 6.30
N ALA A 28 12.95 -0.81 5.55
CA ALA A 28 12.86 -1.02 4.10
C ALA A 28 14.13 -0.54 3.38
N GLY A 29 14.72 0.57 3.83
CA GLY A 29 16.01 1.06 3.34
C GLY A 29 17.20 0.18 3.71
N ALA A 30 17.10 -0.60 4.78
CA ALA A 30 18.12 -1.54 5.26
C ALA A 30 17.88 -2.99 4.84
N TYR A 31 16.83 -3.28 4.06
CA TYR A 31 16.53 -4.66 3.67
C TYR A 31 17.71 -5.32 2.94
N PRO A 32 18.07 -6.59 3.28
CA PRO A 32 19.29 -7.22 2.80
C PRO A 32 19.44 -7.23 1.28
N LEU A 33 18.34 -7.50 0.56
CA LEU A 33 18.33 -7.53 -0.90
C LEU A 33 18.08 -6.12 -1.45
N ALA A 34 19.15 -5.40 -1.76
CA ALA A 34 19.12 -3.98 -2.14
C ALA A 34 18.13 -3.64 -3.26
N TYR A 35 17.94 -4.55 -4.23
CA TYR A 35 17.02 -4.33 -5.34
C TYR A 35 15.53 -4.32 -4.92
N TRP A 36 15.17 -4.85 -3.74
CA TRP A 36 13.80 -4.77 -3.20
C TRP A 36 13.53 -3.47 -2.44
N ARG A 37 14.56 -2.77 -1.95
CA ARG A 37 14.40 -1.60 -1.05
C ARG A 37 13.47 -0.53 -1.60
N PRO A 38 13.63 -0.06 -2.86
CA PRO A 38 12.75 0.96 -3.39
C PRO A 38 11.31 0.47 -3.55
N LEU A 39 11.12 -0.78 -3.99
CA LEU A 39 9.80 -1.36 -4.15
C LEU A 39 9.10 -1.54 -2.80
N LEU A 40 9.81 -1.96 -1.75
CA LEU A 40 9.28 -2.06 -0.39
C LEU A 40 8.79 -0.70 0.12
N LYS A 41 9.56 0.37 -0.08
CA LYS A 41 9.12 1.72 0.28
C LYS A 41 7.83 2.11 -0.44
N VAL A 42 7.74 1.84 -1.74
CA VAL A 42 6.51 2.12 -2.52
C VAL A 42 5.32 1.31 -1.99
N LEU A 43 5.50 0.02 -1.71
CA LEU A 43 4.45 -0.82 -1.13
C LEU A 43 3.96 -0.26 0.21
N LEU A 44 4.87 0.07 1.12
CA LEU A 44 4.53 0.63 2.43
C LEU A 44 3.76 1.95 2.31
N VAL A 45 4.17 2.82 1.40
CA VAL A 45 3.55 4.13 1.19
C VAL A 45 2.17 3.99 0.53
N LEU A 46 2.01 3.15 -0.48
CA LEU A 46 0.71 2.93 -1.12
C LEU A 46 -0.32 2.32 -0.16
N LEU A 47 0.13 1.45 0.74
CA LEU A 47 -0.74 0.87 1.78
C LEU A 47 -0.97 1.83 2.94
N GLY A 48 0.11 2.45 3.47
CA GLY A 48 0.10 3.20 4.72
C GLY A 48 -0.23 4.69 4.60
N GLU A 49 0.00 5.31 3.43
CA GLU A 49 -0.34 6.70 3.15
C GLU A 49 -1.60 6.83 2.30
N VAL A 50 -1.71 6.02 1.25
CA VAL A 50 -2.83 6.11 0.29
C VAL A 50 -4.02 5.24 0.71
N GLY A 51 -3.79 4.18 1.50
CA GLY A 51 -4.83 3.32 2.04
C GLY A 51 -5.38 2.29 1.05
N LEU A 52 -4.55 1.88 0.07
CA LEU A 52 -4.93 0.88 -0.91
C LEU A 52 -4.91 -0.54 -0.32
N THR A 53 -5.60 -1.45 -0.97
CA THR A 53 -5.43 -2.90 -0.77
C THR A 53 -4.23 -3.41 -1.57
N VAL A 54 -3.65 -4.54 -1.19
CA VAL A 54 -2.54 -5.16 -1.93
C VAL A 54 -2.95 -5.48 -3.38
N LYS A 55 -4.23 -5.86 -3.59
CA LYS A 55 -4.75 -6.11 -4.93
C LYS A 55 -4.74 -4.83 -5.78
N GLU A 56 -5.26 -3.73 -5.25
CA GLU A 56 -5.26 -2.45 -5.96
C GLU A 56 -3.84 -1.98 -6.29
N VAL A 57 -2.91 -2.17 -5.34
CA VAL A 57 -1.49 -1.84 -5.54
C VAL A 57 -0.88 -2.65 -6.69
N ALA A 58 -1.17 -3.96 -6.76
CA ALA A 58 -0.68 -4.81 -7.84
C ALA A 58 -1.29 -4.45 -9.22
N ASP A 59 -2.52 -3.94 -9.23
CA ASP A 59 -3.26 -3.58 -10.45
C ASP A 59 -2.99 -2.15 -10.94
N LEU A 60 -2.20 -1.32 -10.21
CA LEU A 60 -1.88 0.05 -10.61
C LEU A 60 -1.08 0.11 -11.90
N TRP A 61 -1.39 1.09 -12.73
CA TRP A 61 -0.62 1.41 -13.91
C TRP A 61 0.26 2.65 -13.66
N LYS A 62 1.36 2.78 -14.40
CA LYS A 62 2.23 3.97 -14.34
C LYS A 62 1.45 5.27 -14.58
N GLU A 63 0.55 5.25 -15.57
CA GLU A 63 -0.26 6.39 -15.99
C GLU A 63 -1.30 6.82 -14.95
N ASP A 64 -1.55 5.97 -13.96
CA ASP A 64 -2.46 6.30 -12.85
C ASP A 64 -1.82 7.27 -11.83
N VAL A 65 -0.49 7.41 -11.86
CA VAL A 65 0.25 8.34 -10.99
C VAL A 65 0.17 9.74 -11.58
N ARG A 66 -0.46 10.65 -10.86
CA ARG A 66 -0.58 12.08 -11.21
C ARG A 66 0.24 12.91 -10.24
N GLU A 67 0.40 14.18 -10.52
CA GLU A 67 1.21 15.11 -9.71
C GLU A 67 0.82 15.12 -8.21
N LYS A 68 -0.50 15.15 -7.92
CA LYS A 68 -1.03 15.28 -6.54
C LYS A 68 -1.99 14.16 -6.15
N SER A 69 -2.23 13.20 -7.02
CA SER A 69 -3.25 12.17 -6.83
C SER A 69 -2.87 10.87 -7.52
N LEU A 70 -3.56 9.82 -7.15
CA LEU A 70 -3.47 8.50 -7.75
C LEU A 70 -4.83 8.06 -8.23
N LEU A 71 -4.94 7.63 -9.49
CA LEU A 71 -6.16 7.05 -10.04
C LEU A 71 -6.19 5.55 -9.68
N VAL A 72 -7.19 5.11 -8.95
CA VAL A 72 -7.32 3.71 -8.53
C VAL A 72 -8.42 3.03 -9.32
N ARG A 73 -8.03 2.02 -10.10
CA ARG A 73 -8.92 1.18 -10.91
C ARG A 73 -9.36 -0.02 -10.07
N GLY A 74 -10.47 0.10 -9.39
CA GLY A 74 -11.06 -0.99 -8.61
C GLY A 74 -12.49 -1.29 -9.07
N THR A 75 -13.33 -1.73 -8.15
CA THR A 75 -14.78 -1.87 -8.39
C THR A 75 -15.44 -0.53 -8.76
N LYS A 76 -14.83 0.58 -8.32
CA LYS A 76 -15.17 1.95 -8.72
C LYS A 76 -13.89 2.70 -8.99
N LEU A 77 -13.86 3.39 -10.13
CA LEU A 77 -12.78 4.32 -10.45
C LEU A 77 -12.81 5.47 -9.44
N ARG A 78 -11.68 5.75 -8.80
CA ARG A 78 -11.57 6.82 -7.81
C ARG A 78 -10.21 7.49 -7.85
N GLU A 79 -10.18 8.74 -7.49
CA GLU A 79 -8.96 9.52 -7.37
C GLU A 79 -8.65 9.75 -5.88
N VAL A 80 -7.44 9.37 -5.47
CA VAL A 80 -6.98 9.44 -4.07
C VAL A 80 -5.85 10.45 -3.98
N PRO A 81 -5.88 11.41 -3.03
CA PRO A 81 -4.80 12.37 -2.87
C PRO A 81 -3.52 11.70 -2.38
N LEU A 82 -2.38 12.16 -2.89
CA LEU A 82 -1.06 11.73 -2.47
C LEU A 82 -0.51 12.67 -1.38
N SER A 83 -0.05 12.10 -0.27
CA SER A 83 0.72 12.84 0.73
C SER A 83 2.07 13.31 0.14
N PRO A 84 2.76 14.29 0.75
CA PRO A 84 4.10 14.68 0.33
C PRO A 84 5.06 13.49 0.27
N LEU A 85 5.07 12.63 1.29
CA LEU A 85 5.88 11.41 1.32
C LEU A 85 5.54 10.44 0.18
N ALA A 86 4.24 10.26 -0.11
CA ALA A 86 3.83 9.39 -1.21
C ALA A 86 4.31 9.91 -2.58
N ARG A 87 4.26 11.23 -2.79
CA ARG A 87 4.77 11.85 -4.02
C ARG A 87 6.28 11.69 -4.16
N GLU A 88 7.04 11.92 -3.09
CA GLU A 88 8.49 11.74 -3.05
C GLU A 88 8.87 10.30 -3.41
N VAL A 89 8.33 9.33 -2.69
CA VAL A 89 8.66 7.90 -2.90
C VAL A 89 8.27 7.41 -4.30
N LEU A 90 7.13 7.87 -4.82
CA LEU A 90 6.72 7.53 -6.20
C LEU A 90 7.63 8.22 -7.23
N SER A 91 8.05 9.47 -7.00
CA SER A 91 9.00 10.18 -7.87
C SER A 91 10.35 9.47 -7.94
N ASP A 92 10.84 8.94 -6.83
CA ASP A 92 12.08 8.17 -6.77
C ASP A 92 11.95 6.79 -7.44
N TRP A 93 10.74 6.21 -7.37
CA TRP A 93 10.47 4.90 -7.98
C TRP A 93 10.36 4.95 -9.50
N LEU A 94 9.76 5.97 -10.09
CA LEU A 94 9.46 6.02 -11.52
C LEU A 94 10.70 5.84 -12.42
N PRO A 95 11.86 6.46 -12.19
CA PRO A 95 13.08 6.21 -12.97
C PRO A 95 13.54 4.75 -12.87
N GLN A 96 13.46 4.15 -11.68
CA GLN A 96 13.84 2.74 -11.48
C GLN A 96 12.85 1.80 -12.18
N ARG A 97 11.58 2.13 -12.15
CA ARG A 97 10.54 1.41 -12.90
C ARG A 97 10.83 1.43 -14.41
N GLU A 98 11.23 2.57 -14.97
CA GLU A 98 11.60 2.67 -16.41
C GLU A 98 12.83 1.81 -16.73
N PHE A 99 13.84 1.84 -15.86
CA PHE A 99 15.00 0.96 -16.02
C PHE A 99 14.58 -0.53 -16.02
N LEU A 100 13.68 -0.93 -15.12
CA LEU A 100 13.16 -2.30 -15.05
C LEU A 100 12.35 -2.66 -16.31
N ALA A 101 11.54 -1.75 -16.82
CA ALA A 101 10.74 -1.95 -18.03
C ALA A 101 11.60 -2.26 -19.24
N GLY A 102 12.78 -1.64 -19.34
CA GLY A 102 13.74 -1.89 -20.42
C GLY A 102 14.31 -3.31 -20.50
N HIS A 103 14.07 -4.16 -19.47
CA HIS A 103 14.46 -5.57 -19.49
C HIS A 103 13.45 -6.49 -20.22
N GLN A 104 12.33 -5.95 -20.70
CA GLN A 104 11.30 -6.70 -21.40
C GLN A 104 11.15 -6.20 -22.84
N PRO A 105 10.91 -7.11 -23.81
CA PRO A 105 10.73 -6.73 -25.21
C PRO A 105 9.56 -5.75 -25.43
N LEU A 106 8.50 -5.92 -24.65
CA LEU A 106 7.33 -5.04 -24.62
C LEU A 106 7.13 -4.55 -23.20
N PRO A 107 7.19 -3.23 -22.97
CA PRO A 107 7.03 -2.69 -21.62
C PRO A 107 5.60 -2.89 -21.11
N TYR A 108 5.50 -3.36 -19.88
CA TYR A 108 4.22 -3.50 -19.18
C TYR A 108 3.71 -2.14 -18.67
N PRO A 109 2.40 -1.88 -18.69
CA PRO A 109 1.84 -0.62 -18.18
C PRO A 109 1.85 -0.53 -16.64
N HIS A 110 2.06 -1.64 -15.94
CA HIS A 110 1.99 -1.72 -14.48
C HIS A 110 2.99 -0.79 -13.80
N LEU A 111 2.55 -0.17 -12.71
CA LEU A 111 3.40 0.69 -11.89
C LEU A 111 4.50 -0.11 -11.18
N LEU A 112 4.15 -1.28 -10.64
CA LEU A 112 5.09 -2.11 -9.89
C LEU A 112 5.63 -3.26 -10.75
N LEU A 113 6.95 -3.26 -10.94
CA LEU A 113 7.67 -4.27 -11.71
C LEU A 113 8.64 -5.03 -10.78
N LYS A 114 8.91 -6.28 -11.11
CA LYS A 114 9.81 -7.15 -10.37
C LYS A 114 11.26 -6.68 -10.49
N PRO A 115 11.92 -6.34 -9.38
CA PRO A 115 13.31 -5.86 -9.41
C PRO A 115 14.33 -7.00 -9.37
N ALA A 116 13.94 -8.21 -8.94
CA ALA A 116 14.85 -9.33 -8.76
C ALA A 116 15.53 -9.74 -10.08
N PRO A 117 16.83 -10.03 -10.06
CA PRO A 117 17.57 -10.50 -11.24
C PRO A 117 16.95 -11.78 -11.83
N GLY A 118 17.12 -11.96 -13.14
CA GLY A 118 16.69 -13.17 -13.86
C GLY A 118 15.57 -12.92 -14.87
N LYS A 119 15.03 -13.98 -15.45
CA LYS A 119 14.07 -13.96 -16.57
C LYS A 119 12.75 -13.23 -16.29
N ASN A 120 12.44 -13.00 -15.02
CA ASN A 120 11.21 -12.32 -14.60
C ASN A 120 11.41 -10.83 -14.27
N ARG A 121 12.65 -10.33 -14.33
CA ARG A 121 12.96 -8.91 -14.09
C ARG A 121 12.16 -8.01 -15.02
N GLY A 122 11.54 -6.97 -14.52
CA GLY A 122 10.72 -6.04 -15.29
C GLY A 122 9.31 -6.53 -15.63
N LYS A 123 8.93 -7.76 -15.27
CA LYS A 123 7.53 -8.21 -15.35
C LYS A 123 6.69 -7.61 -14.23
N PRO A 124 5.36 -7.51 -14.39
CA PRO A 124 4.49 -7.02 -13.33
C PRO A 124 4.65 -7.77 -12.01
N LEU A 125 4.63 -7.04 -10.91
CA LEU A 125 4.54 -7.61 -9.57
C LEU A 125 3.10 -8.07 -9.33
N GLY A 126 2.86 -9.38 -9.34
CA GLY A 126 1.53 -9.94 -9.11
C GLY A 126 1.10 -9.87 -7.64
N LEU A 127 -0.20 -10.02 -7.39
CA LEU A 127 -0.78 -10.01 -6.04
C LEU A 127 -0.11 -11.01 -5.08
N GLY A 128 0.16 -12.24 -5.55
CA GLY A 128 0.82 -13.27 -4.74
C GLY A 128 2.23 -12.87 -4.31
N GLU A 129 3.00 -12.29 -5.23
CA GLU A 129 4.37 -11.84 -4.96
C GLU A 129 4.40 -10.59 -4.08
N ALA A 130 3.47 -9.65 -4.28
CA ALA A 130 3.33 -8.49 -3.40
C ALA A 130 3.03 -8.92 -1.96
N LYS A 131 2.13 -9.88 -1.76
CA LYS A 131 1.86 -10.45 -0.44
C LYS A 131 3.08 -11.18 0.14
N TRP A 132 3.76 -11.98 -0.69
CA TRP A 132 4.95 -12.70 -0.25
C TRP A 132 6.04 -11.76 0.24
N ILE A 133 6.41 -10.74 -0.55
CA ILE A 133 7.47 -9.80 -0.15
C ILE A 133 7.11 -8.99 1.09
N LEU A 134 5.84 -8.62 1.26
CA LEU A 134 5.38 -7.95 2.48
C LEU A 134 5.50 -8.86 3.70
N THR A 135 5.25 -10.17 3.56
CA THR A 135 5.40 -11.14 4.65
C THR A 135 6.86 -11.36 5.01
N GLU A 136 7.73 -11.57 4.01
CA GLU A 136 9.19 -11.69 4.22
C GLU A 136 9.77 -10.42 4.86
N PHE A 137 9.28 -9.26 4.44
CA PHE A 137 9.69 -7.99 5.03
C PHE A 137 9.18 -7.83 6.46
N ALA A 138 7.96 -8.26 6.78
CA ALA A 138 7.43 -8.24 8.15
C ALA A 138 8.29 -9.10 9.09
N ASP A 139 8.67 -10.28 8.64
CA ASP A 139 9.56 -11.18 9.39
C ASP A 139 10.94 -10.53 9.61
N PHE A 140 11.53 -9.93 8.58
CA PHE A 140 12.80 -9.18 8.68
C PHE A 140 12.69 -7.98 9.64
N ALA A 141 11.59 -7.23 9.57
CA ALA A 141 11.34 -6.07 10.42
C ALA A 141 11.03 -6.44 11.89
N GLY A 142 10.87 -7.72 12.20
CA GLY A 142 10.55 -8.21 13.54
C GLY A 142 9.10 -7.94 13.95
N VAL A 143 8.20 -7.77 12.99
CA VAL A 143 6.77 -7.58 13.27
C VAL A 143 6.17 -8.91 13.71
N LYS A 144 5.74 -8.97 14.96
CA LYS A 144 5.14 -10.17 15.55
C LYS A 144 3.71 -10.35 15.04
N ALA A 145 3.39 -11.56 14.63
CA ALA A 145 2.01 -11.96 14.36
C ALA A 145 1.29 -12.33 15.65
N GLU A 146 0.00 -12.04 15.71
CA GLU A 146 -0.86 -12.59 16.75
C GLU A 146 -1.17 -14.07 16.42
N GLY A 147 -0.77 -14.98 17.30
CA GLY A 147 -0.96 -16.42 17.15
C GLY A 147 0.03 -17.11 16.21
N LYS A 148 -0.39 -18.22 15.56
CA LYS A 148 0.46 -19.07 14.72
C LYS A 148 0.61 -18.59 13.26
N ARG A 149 0.04 -17.44 12.89
CA ARG A 149 0.07 -16.91 11.51
C ARG A 149 1.22 -15.94 11.34
N ARG A 150 1.75 -15.85 10.11
CA ARG A 150 2.71 -14.80 9.74
C ARG A 150 2.06 -13.42 9.83
N ALA A 151 2.86 -12.40 10.13
CA ALA A 151 2.38 -11.03 10.26
C ALA A 151 1.80 -10.51 8.93
N ASP A 152 0.62 -9.89 8.99
CA ASP A 152 0.00 -9.19 7.87
C ASP A 152 0.19 -7.68 8.07
N LEU A 153 1.02 -7.06 7.25
CA LEU A 153 1.25 -5.61 7.27
C LEU A 153 0.16 -4.83 6.53
N ALA A 154 -0.54 -5.46 5.59
CA ALA A 154 -1.42 -4.74 4.68
C ALA A 154 -2.59 -4.07 5.40
N LEU A 155 -3.24 -4.79 6.30
CA LEU A 155 -4.41 -4.27 7.00
C LEU A 155 -4.04 -3.18 8.03
N PRO A 156 -3.05 -3.35 8.92
CA PRO A 156 -2.62 -2.30 9.85
C PRO A 156 -2.15 -1.01 9.14
N LEU A 157 -1.42 -1.13 8.02
CA LEU A 157 -1.00 -0.01 7.21
C LEU A 157 -2.19 0.74 6.62
N ARG A 158 -3.14 0.02 6.03
CA ARG A 158 -4.34 0.62 5.47
C ARG A 158 -5.17 1.37 6.53
N TRP A 159 -5.30 0.80 7.73
CA TRP A 159 -5.97 1.48 8.84
C TRP A 159 -5.23 2.73 9.30
N ARG A 160 -3.90 2.73 9.26
CA ARG A 160 -3.10 3.93 9.50
C ARG A 160 -3.46 5.05 8.51
N ALA A 161 -3.54 4.75 7.21
CA ALA A 161 -3.92 5.75 6.21
C ALA A 161 -5.32 6.34 6.48
N ILE A 162 -6.31 5.48 6.80
CA ILE A 162 -7.65 5.92 7.15
C ILE A 162 -7.62 6.84 8.38
N ARG A 163 -6.89 6.45 9.43
CA ARG A 163 -6.74 7.24 10.66
C ARG A 163 -6.09 8.59 10.36
N ARG A 164 -5.08 8.63 9.52
CA ARG A 164 -4.42 9.87 9.09
C ARG A 164 -5.40 10.80 8.41
N PHE A 165 -6.14 10.33 7.40
CA PHE A 165 -7.14 11.14 6.70
C PHE A 165 -8.20 11.72 7.65
N LEU A 166 -8.67 10.93 8.62
CA LEU A 166 -9.65 11.40 9.61
C LEU A 166 -9.04 12.43 10.55
N LYS A 167 -7.78 12.28 10.99
CA LYS A 167 -7.05 13.26 11.81
C LYS A 167 -6.79 14.56 11.08
N GLU A 168 -6.63 14.52 9.76
CA GLU A 168 -6.51 15.70 8.90
C GLU A 168 -7.86 16.43 8.69
N GLY A 169 -8.94 15.95 9.30
CA GLY A 169 -10.27 16.56 9.26
C GLY A 169 -11.08 16.24 8.01
N HIS A 170 -10.70 15.24 7.24
CA HIS A 170 -11.48 14.84 6.07
C HIS A 170 -12.79 14.14 6.48
N PRO A 171 -13.91 14.44 5.80
CA PRO A 171 -15.21 13.78 6.07
C PRO A 171 -15.13 12.27 5.88
N ARG A 172 -15.82 11.52 6.74
CA ARG A 172 -15.81 10.04 6.73
C ARG A 172 -16.22 9.44 5.38
N GLU A 173 -17.22 10.03 4.73
CA GLU A 173 -17.69 9.61 3.40
C GLU A 173 -16.60 9.76 2.34
N LYS A 174 -15.83 10.84 2.41
CA LYS A 174 -14.71 11.11 1.53
C LYS A 174 -13.55 10.12 1.75
N VAL A 175 -13.25 9.82 3.01
CA VAL A 175 -12.23 8.82 3.37
C VAL A 175 -12.69 7.42 2.94
N ALA A 176 -13.95 7.06 3.12
CA ALA A 176 -14.51 5.82 2.63
C ALA A 176 -14.40 5.69 1.12
N TYR A 177 -14.73 6.77 0.39
CA TYR A 177 -14.56 6.84 -1.06
C TYR A 177 -13.09 6.61 -1.46
N TRP A 178 -12.14 7.35 -0.88
CA TRP A 178 -10.71 7.23 -1.19
C TRP A 178 -10.13 5.85 -0.92
N THR A 179 -10.60 5.20 0.13
CA THR A 179 -10.11 3.87 0.51
C THR A 179 -10.93 2.72 -0.09
N GLY A 180 -11.98 3.04 -0.89
CA GLY A 180 -12.82 2.03 -1.53
C GLY A 180 -13.71 1.25 -0.55
N MET A 181 -13.93 1.78 0.65
CA MET A 181 -14.84 1.19 1.64
C MET A 181 -16.28 1.63 1.38
N ARG A 182 -17.25 0.76 1.65
CA ARG A 182 -18.70 1.10 1.49
C ARG A 182 -19.14 2.19 2.45
N SER A 183 -18.65 2.15 3.68
CA SER A 183 -18.84 3.17 4.70
C SER A 183 -17.79 3.03 5.80
N LEU A 184 -17.46 4.13 6.47
CA LEU A 184 -16.71 4.11 7.72
C LEU A 184 -17.72 4.23 8.87
N MET A 185 -18.51 3.18 9.08
CA MET A 185 -19.33 3.08 10.30
C MET A 185 -18.41 2.73 11.47
N THR A 186 -18.17 3.69 12.33
CA THR A 186 -17.31 3.52 13.48
C THR A 186 -17.99 4.02 14.75
N ARG A 187 -18.46 3.11 15.57
CA ARG A 187 -18.49 3.35 17.00
C ARG A 187 -17.05 3.16 17.49
N GLY A 188 -16.41 4.21 18.00
CA GLY A 188 -15.10 4.10 18.65
C GLY A 188 -13.93 4.86 18.01
N TRP A 189 -14.16 5.82 17.10
CA TRP A 189 -13.13 6.72 16.58
C TRP A 189 -13.02 8.06 17.34
N GLU A 190 -13.78 8.20 18.40
CA GLU A 190 -13.75 9.37 19.29
C GLU A 190 -12.72 9.11 20.40
N GLY A 191 -11.47 9.56 20.16
CA GLY A 191 -10.38 9.49 21.11
C GLY A 191 -9.12 10.12 20.56
#